data_146757a479cf2ead4b5313d6fb3f5485
#
_entry.id   146757a479cf2ead4b5313d6fb3f5485
#
_cell.length_a   1.000
_cell.length_b   1.000
_cell.length_c   1.000
_cell.angle_alpha   90.00
_cell.angle_beta   90.00
_cell.angle_gamma   90.00
#
_symmetry.space_group_name_H-M   'P 1'
#
loop_
_entity.id
_entity.type
_entity.pdbx_description
1 polymer ?
#
loop_
_entity_poly.entity_id
_entity_poly.type
_entity_poly.pdbx_seq_one_letter_code
_entity_poly.pdbx_strand_id
1 'polypeptide(L)'
;MVAWTCEMPLKAQLNEAPIHYFDLQSVVNPAAVGADKLLHLRAEGTLSFAGAQRHPRTFYVAADAPLPLSRQQHGVGLQWMRHQLDLSTQQQVVLQYAYRFPLGKGALAAGAQIGLLTETFDGEKLDPSQPHNPAWPTSKATEHAMTMGVGVCYVQPLWFAGFAVHALNAPTLQLTPAYAVTHKPLYSLVGGYDMRFRNPHLTLKTSALLQATQKKFRADVTARMVYQRDKKQVYGGLTYSPTHAVTALVGGTFHGVVLGYHYEYYTSGSNLREGRHGCFVGYQTEFNVDSQRRGRHQSIRIL
;
A
#
# COMPACT_ATOMS: atom_id res chain seq x y z
N MET A 1 -15.82 23.42 36.92
CA MET A 1 -14.64 23.79 36.10
C MET A 1 -14.55 22.83 34.96
N VAL A 2 -14.98 23.23 33.77
CA VAL A 2 -14.89 22.41 32.57
C VAL A 2 -13.52 22.70 31.98
N ALA A 3 -12.61 21.74 32.07
CA ALA A 3 -11.32 21.82 31.39
C ALA A 3 -11.56 21.70 29.89
N TRP A 4 -11.44 22.79 29.17
CA TRP A 4 -11.31 22.80 27.72
C TRP A 4 -9.94 22.18 27.37
N THR A 5 -9.92 20.90 27.05
CA THR A 5 -8.78 20.30 26.39
C THR A 5 -8.70 20.89 25.00
N CYS A 6 -7.77 21.81 24.80
CA CYS A 6 -7.39 22.31 23.48
C CYS A 6 -6.73 21.16 22.75
N GLU A 7 -7.51 20.31 22.07
CA GLU A 7 -7.00 19.38 21.07
C GLU A 7 -6.47 20.23 19.91
N MET A 8 -5.21 20.64 19.98
CA MET A 8 -4.51 21.00 18.75
C MET A 8 -4.43 19.71 17.92
N PRO A 9 -5.09 19.62 16.77
CA PRO A 9 -4.94 18.46 15.92
C PRO A 9 -3.50 18.48 15.44
N LEU A 10 -2.64 17.64 16.04
CA LEU A 10 -1.50 17.13 15.30
C LEU A 10 -2.13 16.66 13.97
N LYS A 11 -1.73 17.24 12.86
CA LYS A 11 -2.24 16.84 11.54
C LYS A 11 -1.81 15.39 11.35
N ALA A 12 -2.55 14.45 11.96
CA ALA A 12 -2.38 13.04 11.75
C ALA A 12 -2.43 12.85 10.25
N GLN A 13 -1.29 12.58 9.66
CA GLN A 13 -1.21 12.44 8.22
C GLN A 13 -2.04 11.22 7.87
N LEU A 14 -2.79 11.32 6.78
CA LEU A 14 -3.31 10.13 6.12
C LEU A 14 -2.08 9.28 5.85
N ASN A 15 -2.07 8.00 6.26
CA ASN A 15 -1.02 7.08 5.85
C ASN A 15 -0.89 7.23 4.34
N GLU A 16 0.27 7.70 3.89
CA GLU A 16 0.46 7.95 2.47
C GLU A 16 0.30 6.62 1.74
N ALA A 17 -0.69 6.52 0.85
CA ALA A 17 -0.79 5.36 -0.02
C ALA A 17 0.47 5.24 -0.88
N PRO A 18 0.90 4.02 -1.22
CA PRO A 18 1.99 3.84 -2.17
C PRO A 18 1.63 4.54 -3.50
N ILE A 19 2.60 5.16 -4.13
CA ILE A 19 2.39 5.85 -5.42
C ILE A 19 2.13 4.81 -6.53
N HIS A 20 2.82 3.66 -6.45
CA HIS A 20 2.56 2.51 -7.31
C HIS A 20 1.43 1.62 -6.76
N TYR A 21 0.33 2.24 -6.29
CA TYR A 21 -0.83 1.50 -5.74
C TYR A 21 -1.43 0.50 -6.72
N PHE A 22 -1.26 0.72 -8.01
CA PHE A 22 -1.71 -0.17 -9.07
C PHE A 22 -0.84 -1.46 -9.17
N ASP A 23 0.40 -1.43 -8.69
CA ASP A 23 1.25 -2.60 -8.53
C ASP A 23 1.19 -3.16 -7.10
N LEU A 24 0.97 -2.32 -6.08
CA LEU A 24 0.80 -2.66 -4.68
C LEU A 24 -0.68 -2.78 -4.27
N GLN A 25 -1.49 -3.44 -5.10
CA GLN A 25 -2.94 -3.53 -4.86
C GLN A 25 -3.29 -4.20 -3.53
N SER A 26 -2.50 -5.18 -3.07
CA SER A 26 -2.69 -5.85 -1.78
C SER A 26 -2.55 -4.89 -0.60
N VAL A 27 -1.72 -3.84 -0.70
CA VAL A 27 -1.58 -2.81 0.33
C VAL A 27 -2.84 -1.95 0.45
N VAL A 28 -3.52 -1.71 -0.67
CA VAL A 28 -4.73 -0.88 -0.74
C VAL A 28 -5.99 -1.66 -0.42
N ASN A 29 -6.03 -2.96 -0.77
CA ASN A 29 -7.21 -3.79 -0.60
C ASN A 29 -6.81 -5.25 -0.32
N PRO A 30 -7.15 -5.82 0.85
CA PRO A 30 -6.81 -7.20 1.18
C PRO A 30 -7.47 -8.23 0.25
N ALA A 31 -8.55 -7.89 -0.46
CA ALA A 31 -9.18 -8.77 -1.44
C ALA A 31 -8.33 -8.96 -2.72
N ALA A 32 -7.29 -8.14 -2.93
CA ALA A 32 -6.42 -8.22 -4.09
C ALA A 32 -5.30 -9.26 -3.95
N VAL A 33 -5.05 -9.83 -2.76
CA VAL A 33 -3.96 -10.81 -2.56
C VAL A 33 -4.20 -12.09 -3.35
N GLY A 34 -3.14 -12.63 -3.96
CA GLY A 34 -3.20 -13.85 -4.77
C GLY A 34 -4.15 -13.73 -5.96
N ALA A 35 -4.24 -12.56 -6.59
CA ALA A 35 -5.19 -12.26 -7.66
C ALA A 35 -4.93 -13.08 -8.93
N ASP A 36 -3.72 -13.45 -9.18
CA ASP A 36 -3.25 -14.23 -10.30
C ASP A 36 -2.51 -15.50 -9.84
N LYS A 37 -1.86 -16.20 -10.75
CA LYS A 37 -1.11 -17.44 -10.46
C LYS A 37 0.35 -17.18 -10.09
N LEU A 38 0.70 -15.94 -9.79
CA LEU A 38 2.07 -15.54 -9.52
C LEU A 38 2.31 -15.34 -8.02
N LEU A 39 3.51 -15.66 -7.58
CA LEU A 39 4.07 -15.12 -6.34
C LEU A 39 4.59 -13.72 -6.65
N HIS A 40 4.13 -12.74 -5.92
CA HIS A 40 4.61 -11.37 -6.01
C HIS A 40 5.42 -10.99 -4.77
N LEU A 41 6.60 -10.44 -4.99
CA LEU A 41 7.39 -9.74 -3.98
C LEU A 41 7.54 -8.30 -4.45
N ARG A 42 7.16 -7.32 -3.64
CA ARG A 42 7.13 -5.91 -4.05
C ARG A 42 7.62 -5.02 -2.92
N ALA A 43 8.37 -4.00 -3.28
CA ALA A 43 8.82 -2.99 -2.34
C ALA A 43 8.76 -1.61 -3.00
N GLU A 44 8.36 -0.60 -2.23
CA GLU A 44 8.38 0.80 -2.62
C GLU A 44 8.99 1.63 -1.51
N GLY A 45 9.90 2.51 -1.86
CA GLY A 45 10.49 3.47 -0.95
C GLY A 45 10.42 4.89 -1.49
N THR A 46 9.98 5.83 -0.67
CA THR A 46 9.96 7.26 -1.01
C THR A 46 10.92 8.03 -0.11
N LEU A 47 11.75 8.84 -0.76
CA LEU A 47 12.77 9.66 -0.11
C LEU A 47 12.70 11.09 -0.64
N SER A 48 12.87 12.04 0.24
CA SER A 48 13.03 13.45 -0.10
C SER A 48 14.51 13.81 0.01
N PHE A 49 15.10 14.39 -1.04
CA PHE A 49 16.52 14.71 -1.09
C PHE A 49 16.86 16.13 -0.59
N ALA A 50 15.88 16.97 -0.38
CA ALA A 50 16.13 18.31 0.10
C ALA A 50 16.44 18.32 1.59
N GLY A 51 17.52 18.98 1.97
CA GLY A 51 18.19 18.98 3.27
C GLY A 51 17.41 19.35 4.53
N ALA A 52 16.09 19.29 4.53
CA ALA A 52 15.27 19.50 5.71
C ALA A 52 15.15 18.20 6.52
N GLN A 53 15.44 18.26 7.81
CA GLN A 53 15.41 17.13 8.75
C GLN A 53 14.02 16.52 8.98
N ARG A 54 12.95 17.10 8.39
CA ARG A 54 11.54 16.77 8.69
C ARG A 54 10.75 16.21 7.50
N HIS A 55 11.40 15.51 6.56
CA HIS A 55 10.69 14.94 5.42
C HIS A 55 10.11 13.56 5.74
N PRO A 56 8.87 13.30 5.35
CA PRO A 56 8.28 11.98 5.50
C PRO A 56 9.06 10.95 4.66
N ARG A 57 9.35 9.81 5.28
CA ARG A 57 9.93 8.64 4.63
C ARG A 57 8.97 7.49 4.76
N THR A 58 8.63 6.87 3.65
CA THR A 58 7.70 5.73 3.66
C THR A 58 8.31 4.57 2.91
N PHE A 59 8.23 3.40 3.50
CA PHE A 59 8.65 2.14 2.90
C PHE A 59 7.52 1.14 3.00
N TYR A 60 7.24 0.46 1.90
CA TYR A 60 6.31 -0.64 1.80
C TYR A 60 7.06 -1.88 1.31
N VAL A 61 6.78 -3.02 1.91
CA VAL A 61 7.17 -4.33 1.41
C VAL A 61 5.93 -5.21 1.47
N ALA A 62 5.62 -5.87 0.37
CA ALA A 62 4.48 -6.75 0.28
C ALA A 62 4.86 -8.04 -0.46
N ALA A 63 4.35 -9.15 0.04
CA ALA A 63 4.42 -10.45 -0.61
C ALA A 63 3.02 -11.04 -0.68
N ASP A 64 2.61 -11.54 -1.84
CA ASP A 64 1.34 -12.23 -1.98
C ASP A 64 1.44 -13.40 -2.97
N ALA A 65 0.66 -14.44 -2.70
CA ALA A 65 0.63 -15.64 -3.51
C ALA A 65 -0.77 -16.28 -3.50
N PRO A 66 -1.14 -17.01 -4.57
CA PRO A 66 -2.29 -17.88 -4.56
C PRO A 66 -2.04 -19.12 -3.73
N LEU A 67 -3.05 -19.60 -3.01
CA LEU A 67 -3.00 -20.89 -2.31
C LEU A 67 -3.82 -21.93 -3.08
N PRO A 68 -3.22 -23.05 -3.48
CA PRO A 68 -3.91 -24.11 -4.23
C PRO A 68 -4.68 -25.07 -3.29
N LEU A 69 -5.61 -24.52 -2.49
CA LEU A 69 -6.36 -25.31 -1.48
C LEU A 69 -7.54 -26.08 -2.06
N SER A 70 -8.06 -25.68 -3.23
CA SER A 70 -9.17 -26.37 -3.92
C SER A 70 -9.34 -25.82 -5.34
N ARG A 71 -10.45 -26.16 -6.02
CA ARG A 71 -10.84 -25.53 -7.29
C ARG A 71 -11.14 -24.02 -7.15
N GLN A 72 -11.28 -23.55 -5.93
CA GLN A 72 -11.52 -22.15 -5.61
C GLN A 72 -10.20 -21.43 -5.33
N GLN A 73 -10.14 -20.17 -5.68
CA GLN A 73 -8.91 -19.39 -5.60
C GLN A 73 -8.81 -18.72 -4.23
N HIS A 74 -7.88 -19.19 -3.45
CA HIS A 74 -7.47 -18.59 -2.19
C HIS A 74 -6.20 -17.79 -2.39
N GLY A 75 -6.07 -16.66 -1.73
CA GLY A 75 -4.86 -15.86 -1.72
C GLY A 75 -4.41 -15.56 -0.30
N VAL A 76 -3.11 -15.48 -0.11
CA VAL A 76 -2.50 -15.00 1.14
C VAL A 76 -1.50 -13.92 0.84
N GLY A 77 -1.35 -13.00 1.78
CA GLY A 77 -0.39 -11.90 1.68
C GLY A 77 0.20 -11.55 3.03
N LEU A 78 1.41 -11.05 2.98
CA LEU A 78 2.11 -10.44 4.10
C LEU A 78 2.61 -9.08 3.65
N GLN A 79 2.40 -8.06 4.46
CA GLN A 79 2.95 -6.73 4.19
C GLN A 79 3.60 -6.15 5.42
N TRP A 80 4.60 -5.33 5.19
CA TRP A 80 5.24 -4.48 6.17
C TRP A 80 5.28 -3.06 5.63
N MET A 81 4.96 -2.12 6.51
CA MET A 81 5.03 -0.69 6.23
C MET A 81 5.83 -0.02 7.35
N ARG A 82 6.66 0.95 6.98
CA ARG A 82 7.26 1.90 7.89
C ARG A 82 7.06 3.30 7.35
N HIS A 83 6.44 4.12 8.15
CA HIS A 83 6.26 5.54 7.89
C HIS A 83 6.93 6.33 9.01
N GLN A 84 7.86 7.19 8.65
CA GLN A 84 8.57 8.06 9.58
C GLN A 84 8.28 9.51 9.23
N LEU A 85 7.82 10.25 10.20
CA LEU A 85 7.58 11.68 10.10
C LEU A 85 8.09 12.37 11.36
N ASP A 86 9.13 13.18 11.21
CA ASP A 86 9.75 13.93 12.30
C ASP A 86 10.10 13.02 13.49
N LEU A 87 9.45 13.22 14.64
CA LEU A 87 9.65 12.46 15.88
C LEU A 87 8.83 11.17 15.95
N SER A 88 7.86 10.99 15.05
CA SER A 88 6.97 9.83 15.03
C SER A 88 7.40 8.81 13.99
N THR A 89 7.43 7.55 14.39
CA THR A 89 7.65 6.41 13.50
C THR A 89 6.54 5.40 13.69
N GLN A 90 5.78 5.18 12.64
CA GLN A 90 4.76 4.14 12.57
C GLN A 90 5.30 2.94 11.80
N GLN A 91 5.12 1.76 12.35
CA GLN A 91 5.39 0.49 11.66
C GLN A 91 4.16 -0.40 11.74
N GLN A 92 3.91 -1.15 10.67
CA GLN A 92 2.80 -2.07 10.64
C GLN A 92 3.20 -3.36 9.90
N VAL A 93 2.89 -4.51 10.51
CA VAL A 93 2.96 -5.82 9.86
C VAL A 93 1.54 -6.34 9.73
N VAL A 94 1.16 -6.80 8.54
CA VAL A 94 -0.21 -7.24 8.25
C VAL A 94 -0.18 -8.58 7.53
N LEU A 95 -0.95 -9.52 8.04
CA LEU A 95 -1.28 -10.78 7.38
C LEU A 95 -2.64 -10.64 6.70
N GLN A 96 -2.74 -11.12 5.47
CA GLN A 96 -3.92 -10.98 4.63
C GLN A 96 -4.36 -12.33 4.07
N TYR A 97 -5.67 -12.48 3.93
CA TYR A 97 -6.27 -13.61 3.27
C TYR A 97 -7.41 -13.14 2.37
N ALA A 98 -7.51 -13.71 1.18
CA ALA A 98 -8.62 -13.47 0.27
C ALA A 98 -9.19 -14.78 -0.28
N TYR A 99 -10.50 -14.76 -0.47
CA TYR A 99 -11.25 -15.79 -1.13
C TYR A 99 -11.89 -15.23 -2.40
N ARG A 100 -11.69 -15.93 -3.52
CA ARG A 100 -12.17 -15.49 -4.84
C ARG A 100 -13.06 -16.53 -5.46
N PHE A 101 -14.17 -16.09 -6.01
CA PHE A 101 -15.11 -16.93 -6.71
C PHE A 101 -15.58 -16.29 -8.02
N PRO A 102 -15.86 -17.10 -9.06
CA PRO A 102 -16.37 -16.59 -10.32
C PRO A 102 -17.76 -16.00 -10.13
N LEU A 103 -18.00 -14.81 -10.68
CA LEU A 103 -19.29 -14.14 -10.67
C LEU A 103 -19.53 -13.48 -12.03
N GLY A 104 -20.50 -13.98 -12.78
CA GLY A 104 -20.81 -13.49 -14.11
C GLY A 104 -19.61 -13.60 -15.07
N LYS A 105 -19.21 -12.47 -15.69
CA LYS A 105 -18.08 -12.39 -16.62
C LYS A 105 -16.73 -12.10 -15.93
N GLY A 106 -16.72 -12.04 -14.60
CA GLY A 106 -15.54 -11.70 -13.81
C GLY A 106 -15.41 -12.60 -12.58
N ALA A 107 -14.64 -12.11 -11.61
CA ALA A 107 -14.45 -12.75 -10.32
C ALA A 107 -14.66 -11.73 -9.20
N LEU A 108 -15.41 -12.13 -8.18
CA LEU A 108 -15.56 -11.39 -6.94
C LEU A 108 -14.60 -11.96 -5.88
N ALA A 109 -13.84 -11.11 -5.23
CA ALA A 109 -12.98 -11.48 -4.13
C ALA A 109 -13.44 -10.78 -2.85
N ALA A 110 -13.41 -11.50 -1.74
CA ALA A 110 -13.54 -10.94 -0.39
C ALA A 110 -12.25 -11.20 0.37
N GLY A 111 -11.75 -10.21 1.07
CA GLY A 111 -10.49 -10.29 1.81
C GLY A 111 -10.63 -9.77 3.24
N ALA A 112 -9.80 -10.31 4.10
CA ALA A 112 -9.65 -9.87 5.48
C ALA A 112 -8.17 -9.73 5.80
N GLN A 113 -7.88 -8.86 6.76
CA GLN A 113 -6.51 -8.66 7.26
C GLN A 113 -6.49 -8.46 8.76
N ILE A 114 -5.40 -8.92 9.36
CA ILE A 114 -5.05 -8.67 10.75
C ILE A 114 -3.62 -8.21 10.81
N GLY A 115 -3.30 -7.25 11.65
CA GLY A 115 -1.95 -6.70 11.75
C GLY A 115 -1.59 -6.22 13.13
N LEU A 116 -0.29 -6.04 13.33
CA LEU A 116 0.31 -5.40 14.48
C LEU A 116 0.80 -4.01 14.06
N LEU A 117 0.27 -3.00 14.69
CA LEU A 117 0.65 -1.60 14.54
C LEU A 117 1.55 -1.23 15.72
N THR A 118 2.69 -0.62 15.41
CA THR A 118 3.63 -0.08 16.38
C THR A 118 3.80 1.40 16.13
N GLU A 119 3.56 2.21 17.13
CA GLU A 119 3.81 3.66 17.12
C GLU A 119 4.96 3.96 18.08
N THR A 120 5.96 4.68 17.59
CA THR A 120 7.11 5.13 18.38
C THR A 120 7.22 6.63 18.27
N PHE A 121 7.24 7.31 19.41
CA PHE A 121 7.53 8.74 19.50
C PHE A 121 8.90 8.92 20.18
N ASP A 122 9.81 9.65 19.53
CA ASP A 122 11.18 9.87 20.00
C ASP A 122 11.27 11.26 20.67
N GLY A 123 10.92 11.33 21.95
CA GLY A 123 10.96 12.57 22.71
C GLY A 123 12.37 13.06 23.02
N GLU A 124 13.38 12.21 22.93
CA GLU A 124 14.79 12.60 23.16
C GLU A 124 15.31 13.57 22.09
N LYS A 125 14.67 13.56 20.92
CA LYS A 125 14.98 14.48 19.80
C LYS A 125 14.20 15.79 19.84
N LEU A 126 13.40 16.02 20.88
CA LEU A 126 12.75 17.31 21.07
C LEU A 126 13.80 18.40 21.29
N ASP A 127 13.67 19.49 20.56
CA ASP A 127 14.51 20.67 20.76
C ASP A 127 14.01 21.44 22.02
N PRO A 128 14.77 21.48 23.11
CA PRO A 128 14.33 22.16 24.34
C PRO A 128 14.07 23.66 24.16
N SER A 129 14.64 24.26 23.12
CA SER A 129 14.52 25.70 22.83
C SER A 129 13.21 26.05 22.11
N GLN A 130 12.49 25.05 21.57
CA GLN A 130 11.24 25.26 20.85
C GLN A 130 10.03 24.93 21.73
N PRO A 131 8.96 25.77 21.68
CA PRO A 131 7.74 25.47 22.39
C PRO A 131 7.13 24.15 21.88
N HIS A 132 6.94 23.19 22.77
CA HIS A 132 6.34 21.90 22.48
C HIS A 132 5.16 21.62 23.43
N ASN A 133 4.30 20.69 23.03
CA ASN A 133 3.16 20.29 23.85
C ASN A 133 3.68 19.55 25.10
N PRO A 134 3.37 20.01 26.32
CA PRO A 134 3.80 19.34 27.56
C PRO A 134 3.22 17.93 27.73
N ALA A 135 2.21 17.54 26.95
CA ALA A 135 1.68 16.17 26.94
C ALA A 135 2.56 15.18 26.18
N TRP A 136 3.49 15.66 25.34
CA TRP A 136 4.37 14.79 24.58
C TRP A 136 5.35 14.03 25.47
N PRO A 137 5.70 12.77 25.11
CA PRO A 137 6.76 12.05 25.78
C PRO A 137 8.08 12.82 25.70
N THR A 138 8.80 12.93 26.81
CA THR A 138 10.14 13.53 26.87
C THR A 138 11.24 12.49 26.60
N SER A 139 10.91 11.21 26.70
CA SER A 139 11.76 10.06 26.36
C SER A 139 11.15 9.30 25.19
N LYS A 140 11.87 8.29 24.70
CA LYS A 140 11.34 7.42 23.65
C LYS A 140 10.22 6.56 24.20
N ALA A 141 9.00 6.74 23.65
CA ALA A 141 7.81 5.95 23.98
C ALA A 141 7.41 5.07 22.78
N THR A 142 7.09 3.81 23.04
CA THR A 142 6.65 2.85 22.01
C THR A 142 5.45 2.08 22.52
N GLU A 143 4.41 2.00 21.68
CA GLU A 143 3.19 1.26 21.96
C GLU A 143 2.78 0.39 20.77
N HIS A 144 2.01 -0.64 21.07
CA HIS A 144 1.56 -1.63 20.09
C HIS A 144 0.05 -1.82 20.17
N ALA A 145 -0.58 -2.00 19.01
CA ALA A 145 -1.99 -2.31 18.93
C ALA A 145 -2.29 -3.26 17.76
N MET A 146 -3.30 -4.09 17.91
CA MET A 146 -3.80 -4.91 16.80
C MET A 146 -4.68 -4.07 15.89
N THR A 147 -4.57 -4.30 14.58
CA THR A 147 -5.44 -3.70 13.56
C THR A 147 -6.14 -4.78 12.78
N MET A 148 -7.36 -4.47 12.34
CA MET A 148 -8.17 -5.35 11.51
C MET A 148 -8.67 -4.57 10.29
N GLY A 149 -8.89 -5.28 9.19
CA GLY A 149 -9.46 -4.68 8.00
C GLY A 149 -10.13 -5.72 7.12
N VAL A 150 -11.00 -5.24 6.24
CA VAL A 150 -11.73 -6.07 5.29
C VAL A 150 -11.78 -5.38 3.93
N GLY A 151 -12.01 -6.15 2.89
CA GLY A 151 -12.16 -5.60 1.55
C GLY A 151 -12.91 -6.51 0.62
N VAL A 152 -13.42 -5.93 -0.44
CA VAL A 152 -14.04 -6.62 -1.56
C VAL A 152 -13.46 -6.07 -2.87
N CYS A 153 -13.35 -6.91 -3.88
CA CYS A 153 -12.85 -6.51 -5.20
C CYS A 153 -13.55 -7.33 -6.28
N TYR A 154 -14.05 -6.66 -7.30
CA TYR A 154 -14.58 -7.30 -8.49
C TYR A 154 -13.67 -7.02 -9.68
N VAL A 155 -13.24 -8.08 -10.36
CA VAL A 155 -12.27 -8.00 -11.44
C VAL A 155 -12.86 -8.59 -12.71
N GLN A 156 -12.75 -7.86 -13.79
CA GLN A 156 -13.04 -8.30 -15.16
C GLN A 156 -11.80 -8.14 -16.06
N PRO A 157 -11.77 -8.70 -17.27
CA PRO A 157 -10.59 -8.65 -18.15
C PRO A 157 -10.11 -7.25 -18.54
N LEU A 158 -10.98 -6.23 -18.47
CA LEU A 158 -10.65 -4.86 -18.85
C LEU A 158 -10.80 -3.85 -17.72
N TRP A 159 -11.45 -4.20 -16.62
CA TRP A 159 -11.64 -3.29 -15.51
C TRP A 159 -11.75 -4.00 -14.17
N PHE A 160 -11.46 -3.29 -13.14
CA PHE A 160 -11.68 -3.75 -11.77
C PHE A 160 -12.20 -2.61 -10.91
N ALA A 161 -12.89 -2.97 -9.83
CA ALA A 161 -13.28 -2.04 -8.78
C ALA A 161 -13.22 -2.74 -7.43
N GLY A 162 -12.74 -2.06 -6.41
CA GLY A 162 -12.58 -2.62 -5.07
C GLY A 162 -12.81 -1.57 -4.00
N PHE A 163 -13.31 -2.03 -2.86
CA PHE A 163 -13.51 -1.24 -1.66
C PHE A 163 -12.87 -1.95 -0.48
N ALA A 164 -12.23 -1.20 0.41
CA ALA A 164 -11.61 -1.73 1.61
C ALA A 164 -11.74 -0.76 2.79
N VAL A 165 -11.75 -1.33 4.00
CA VAL A 165 -11.67 -0.58 5.25
C VAL A 165 -10.49 -1.12 6.06
N HIS A 166 -9.51 -0.26 6.33
CA HIS A 166 -8.34 -0.56 7.16
C HIS A 166 -8.54 0.04 8.55
N ALA A 167 -7.88 -0.54 9.56
CA ALA A 167 -8.00 -0.13 10.97
C ALA A 167 -9.47 -0.05 11.44
N LEU A 168 -10.29 -1.05 11.06
CA LEU A 168 -11.73 -1.11 11.35
C LEU A 168 -12.03 -1.00 12.85
N ASN A 169 -11.16 -1.54 13.69
CA ASN A 169 -11.26 -1.51 15.16
C ASN A 169 -10.78 -0.19 15.80
N ALA A 170 -10.37 0.80 14.98
CA ALA A 170 -9.90 2.12 15.42
C ALA A 170 -8.95 2.07 16.65
N PRO A 171 -7.80 1.35 16.54
CA PRO A 171 -6.94 1.12 17.70
C PRO A 171 -6.37 2.42 18.24
N THR A 172 -6.31 2.53 19.59
CA THR A 172 -5.72 3.65 20.31
C THR A 172 -4.45 3.18 21.00
N LEU A 173 -3.35 3.88 20.78
CA LEU A 173 -2.04 3.64 21.39
C LEU A 173 -1.77 4.75 22.41
N GLN A 174 -1.61 4.37 23.68
CA GLN A 174 -1.41 5.27 24.81
C GLN A 174 0.08 5.43 25.07
N LEU A 175 0.73 6.37 24.40
CA LEU A 175 2.19 6.59 24.54
C LEU A 175 2.60 7.17 25.88
N THR A 176 1.73 8.00 26.50
CA THR A 176 1.84 8.46 27.90
C THR A 176 0.44 8.63 28.48
N PRO A 177 0.27 8.78 29.80
CA PRO A 177 -1.04 9.06 30.39
C PRO A 177 -1.75 10.30 29.81
N ALA A 178 -0.97 11.26 29.27
CA ALA A 178 -1.48 12.50 28.69
C ALA A 178 -1.49 12.50 27.14
N TYR A 179 -0.90 11.51 26.48
CA TYR A 179 -0.77 11.49 25.02
C TYR A 179 -1.12 10.12 24.43
N ALA A 180 -2.19 10.11 23.66
CA ALA A 180 -2.68 8.94 22.93
C ALA A 180 -2.86 9.23 21.45
N VAL A 181 -2.57 8.23 20.61
CA VAL A 181 -2.76 8.28 19.15
C VAL A 181 -3.84 7.27 18.76
N THR A 182 -4.93 7.74 18.19
CA THR A 182 -6.03 6.89 17.69
C THR A 182 -5.97 6.81 16.18
N HIS A 183 -5.79 5.60 15.67
CA HIS A 183 -5.82 5.32 14.24
C HIS A 183 -7.26 5.07 13.79
N LYS A 184 -7.85 6.07 13.14
CA LYS A 184 -9.23 6.00 12.66
C LYS A 184 -9.34 5.11 11.44
N PRO A 185 -10.52 4.49 11.19
CA PRO A 185 -10.76 3.71 10.01
C PRO A 185 -10.43 4.49 8.73
N LEU A 186 -9.71 3.83 7.83
CA LEU A 186 -9.36 4.34 6.51
C LEU A 186 -10.19 3.58 5.47
N TYR A 187 -11.04 4.29 4.79
CA TYR A 187 -11.85 3.80 3.67
C TYR A 187 -11.07 4.00 2.38
N SER A 188 -10.93 2.95 1.58
CA SER A 188 -10.25 2.96 0.30
C SER A 188 -11.18 2.47 -0.80
N LEU A 189 -11.34 3.24 -1.86
CA LEU A 189 -12.01 2.84 -3.09
C LEU A 189 -10.99 2.88 -4.22
N VAL A 190 -10.81 1.78 -4.92
CA VAL A 190 -9.85 1.65 -6.01
C VAL A 190 -10.53 1.09 -7.24
N GLY A 191 -10.18 1.58 -8.41
CA GLY A 191 -10.67 1.05 -9.67
C GLY A 191 -9.72 1.33 -10.81
N GLY A 192 -9.85 0.60 -11.90
CA GLY A 192 -9.05 0.79 -13.08
C GLY A 192 -9.70 0.25 -14.34
N TYR A 193 -9.26 0.77 -15.48
CA TYR A 193 -9.73 0.39 -16.79
C TYR A 193 -8.55 0.31 -17.78
N ASP A 194 -8.48 -0.79 -18.56
CA ASP A 194 -7.46 -1.06 -19.57
C ASP A 194 -8.02 -0.80 -20.96
N MET A 195 -7.58 0.27 -21.59
CA MET A 195 -7.93 0.62 -22.98
C MET A 195 -6.91 -0.01 -23.92
N ARG A 196 -7.36 -0.97 -24.73
CA ARG A 196 -6.52 -1.61 -25.75
C ARG A 196 -6.60 -0.84 -27.05
N PHE A 197 -5.43 -0.51 -27.62
CA PHE A 197 -5.34 0.14 -28.93
C PHE A 197 -5.36 -0.89 -30.08
N ARG A 198 -5.46 -0.39 -31.30
CA ARG A 198 -5.32 -1.24 -32.51
C ARG A 198 -3.95 -1.93 -32.60
N ASN A 199 -2.90 -1.31 -32.03
CA ASN A 199 -1.62 -1.95 -31.83
C ASN A 199 -1.70 -2.87 -30.58
N PRO A 200 -1.57 -4.21 -30.76
CA PRO A 200 -1.72 -5.16 -29.66
C PRO A 200 -0.65 -5.05 -28.57
N HIS A 201 0.46 -4.36 -28.87
CA HIS A 201 1.54 -4.14 -27.92
C HIS A 201 1.31 -2.92 -27.02
N LEU A 202 0.31 -2.09 -27.35
CA LEU A 202 0.09 -0.82 -26.67
C LEU A 202 -1.23 -0.85 -25.90
N THR A 203 -1.18 -0.49 -24.61
CA THR A 203 -2.37 -0.41 -23.74
C THR A 203 -2.28 0.85 -22.89
N LEU A 204 -3.34 1.63 -22.85
CA LEU A 204 -3.49 2.69 -21.87
C LEU A 204 -4.19 2.12 -20.63
N LYS A 205 -3.48 2.08 -19.51
CA LYS A 205 -4.03 1.66 -18.22
C LYS A 205 -4.34 2.89 -17.39
N THR A 206 -5.61 3.03 -17.05
CA THR A 206 -6.08 4.10 -16.16
C THR A 206 -6.49 3.50 -14.83
N SER A 207 -6.23 4.20 -13.75
CA SER A 207 -6.67 3.78 -12.41
C SER A 207 -6.94 5.00 -11.55
N ALA A 208 -7.81 4.81 -10.54
CA ALA A 208 -8.09 5.81 -9.54
C ALA A 208 -8.10 5.18 -8.15
N LEU A 209 -7.57 5.91 -7.18
CA LEU A 209 -7.60 5.57 -5.77
C LEU A 209 -8.20 6.73 -5.00
N LEU A 210 -9.27 6.45 -4.27
CA LEU A 210 -9.88 7.40 -3.33
C LEU A 210 -9.69 6.85 -1.92
N GLN A 211 -9.18 7.67 -1.04
CA GLN A 211 -9.03 7.32 0.37
C GLN A 211 -9.64 8.40 1.25
N ALA A 212 -10.37 7.96 2.26
CA ALA A 212 -11.02 8.86 3.20
C ALA A 212 -10.88 8.36 4.64
N THR A 213 -10.66 9.28 5.55
CA THR A 213 -10.87 9.12 6.99
C THR A 213 -11.90 10.15 7.43
N GLN A 214 -12.28 10.16 8.72
CA GLN A 214 -13.23 11.16 9.24
C GLN A 214 -12.81 12.63 9.00
N LYS A 215 -11.51 12.90 8.85
CA LYS A 215 -10.97 14.28 8.78
C LYS A 215 -10.22 14.59 7.48
N LYS A 216 -9.93 13.59 6.63
CA LYS A 216 -9.09 13.76 5.45
C LYS A 216 -9.57 12.93 4.28
N PHE A 217 -9.36 13.48 3.10
CA PHE A 217 -9.66 12.86 1.81
C PHE A 217 -8.45 12.96 0.90
N ARG A 218 -8.16 11.90 0.16
CA ARG A 218 -7.16 11.83 -0.89
C ARG A 218 -7.78 11.20 -2.13
N ALA A 219 -7.46 11.76 -3.28
CA ALA A 219 -7.82 11.22 -4.58
C ALA A 219 -6.59 11.20 -5.46
N ASP A 220 -6.31 10.08 -6.09
CA ASP A 220 -5.23 9.91 -7.06
C ASP A 220 -5.82 9.32 -8.33
N VAL A 221 -5.53 9.93 -9.46
CA VAL A 221 -5.91 9.43 -10.79
C VAL A 221 -4.64 9.21 -11.59
N THR A 222 -4.42 7.99 -12.05
CA THR A 222 -3.21 7.58 -12.78
C THR A 222 -3.56 7.16 -14.19
N ALA A 223 -2.79 7.62 -15.16
CA ALA A 223 -2.82 7.16 -16.54
C ALA A 223 -1.41 6.71 -16.96
N ARG A 224 -1.30 5.46 -17.45
CA ARG A 224 -0.03 4.86 -17.86
C ARG A 224 -0.14 4.28 -19.26
N MET A 225 0.75 4.68 -20.15
CA MET A 225 0.94 4.03 -21.43
C MET A 225 1.89 2.85 -21.25
N VAL A 226 1.43 1.66 -21.56
CA VAL A 226 2.15 0.40 -21.39
C VAL A 226 2.46 -0.17 -22.75
N TYR A 227 3.74 -0.41 -23.03
CA TYR A 227 4.19 -1.15 -24.19
C TYR A 227 4.67 -2.52 -23.75
N GLN A 228 4.06 -3.57 -24.29
CA GLN A 228 4.39 -4.96 -23.96
C GLN A 228 4.79 -5.73 -25.22
N ARG A 229 5.95 -6.37 -25.16
CA ARG A 229 6.42 -7.30 -26.19
C ARG A 229 7.06 -8.52 -25.53
N ASP A 230 6.53 -9.69 -25.83
CA ASP A 230 6.94 -10.96 -25.23
C ASP A 230 6.83 -10.92 -23.69
N LYS A 231 7.91 -11.20 -22.98
CA LYS A 231 8.02 -11.14 -21.50
C LYS A 231 8.54 -9.80 -20.98
N LYS A 232 8.64 -8.79 -21.85
CA LYS A 232 9.14 -7.46 -21.50
C LYS A 232 8.00 -6.45 -21.55
N GLN A 233 7.93 -5.62 -20.55
CA GLN A 233 6.96 -4.55 -20.47
C GLN A 233 7.70 -3.27 -20.03
N VAL A 234 7.37 -2.15 -20.65
CA VAL A 234 7.79 -0.82 -20.19
C VAL A 234 6.58 0.08 -20.11
N TYR A 235 6.60 1.00 -19.19
CA TYR A 235 5.52 1.98 -19.06
C TYR A 235 6.05 3.36 -18.69
N GLY A 236 5.30 4.38 -19.10
CA GLY A 236 5.42 5.74 -18.62
C GLY A 236 4.04 6.30 -18.33
N GLY A 237 3.93 7.18 -17.35
CA GLY A 237 2.63 7.70 -16.97
C GLY A 237 2.68 8.88 -16.02
N LEU A 238 1.49 9.36 -15.70
CA LEU A 238 1.27 10.48 -14.80
C LEU A 238 0.19 10.11 -13.79
N THR A 239 0.40 10.52 -12.54
CA THR A 239 -0.63 10.54 -11.50
C THR A 239 -0.95 11.97 -11.14
N TYR A 240 -2.22 12.30 -11.14
CA TYR A 240 -2.73 13.59 -10.67
C TYR A 240 -3.45 13.40 -9.34
N SER A 241 -2.98 14.10 -8.33
CA SER A 241 -3.57 14.13 -6.99
C SER A 241 -4.08 15.56 -6.71
N PRO A 242 -5.38 15.85 -6.92
CA PRO A 242 -5.94 17.20 -6.78
C PRO A 242 -5.65 17.86 -5.44
N THR A 243 -5.46 17.04 -4.41
CA THR A 243 -5.25 17.50 -3.04
C THR A 243 -3.82 17.93 -2.73
N HIS A 244 -2.80 17.48 -3.52
CA HIS A 244 -1.42 17.76 -3.12
C HIS A 244 -0.34 17.71 -4.23
N ALA A 245 -0.46 16.92 -5.32
CA ALA A 245 0.70 16.69 -6.18
C ALA A 245 0.37 16.25 -7.62
N VAL A 246 1.36 16.39 -8.49
CA VAL A 246 1.46 15.70 -9.79
C VAL A 246 2.68 14.81 -9.76
N THR A 247 2.54 13.56 -10.17
CA THR A 247 3.64 12.58 -10.16
C THR A 247 3.90 12.04 -11.55
N ALA A 248 5.14 12.07 -11.98
CA ALA A 248 5.61 11.38 -13.18
C ALA A 248 6.12 9.99 -12.80
N LEU A 249 5.77 8.97 -13.59
CA LEU A 249 6.15 7.58 -13.35
C LEU A 249 6.79 6.99 -14.60
N VAL A 250 7.79 6.14 -14.39
CA VAL A 250 8.39 5.31 -15.43
C VAL A 250 8.77 3.97 -14.82
N GLY A 251 8.65 2.89 -15.59
CA GLY A 251 9.05 1.59 -15.10
C GLY A 251 8.93 0.50 -16.16
N GLY A 252 9.24 -0.72 -15.75
CA GLY A 252 9.14 -1.86 -16.63
C GLY A 252 9.32 -3.19 -15.91
N THR A 253 8.97 -4.27 -16.62
CA THR A 253 9.13 -5.65 -16.20
C THR A 253 10.03 -6.38 -17.16
N PHE A 254 11.06 -7.03 -16.64
CA PHE A 254 12.05 -7.79 -17.41
C PHE A 254 12.29 -9.15 -16.74
N HIS A 255 11.85 -10.22 -17.36
CA HIS A 255 12.03 -11.60 -16.85
C HIS A 255 11.54 -11.79 -15.39
N GLY A 256 10.41 -11.17 -15.05
CA GLY A 256 9.83 -11.24 -13.72
C GLY A 256 10.32 -10.16 -12.73
N VAL A 257 11.42 -9.48 -13.03
CA VAL A 257 11.85 -8.32 -12.23
C VAL A 257 11.09 -7.07 -12.68
N VAL A 258 10.47 -6.39 -11.76
CA VAL A 258 9.75 -5.13 -11.98
C VAL A 258 10.55 -4.00 -11.36
N LEU A 259 10.81 -2.96 -12.13
CA LEU A 259 11.48 -1.75 -11.66
C LEU A 259 10.62 -0.55 -12.00
N GLY A 260 10.49 0.38 -11.08
CA GLY A 260 9.77 1.62 -11.27
C GLY A 260 10.46 2.77 -10.55
N TYR A 261 10.29 3.93 -11.10
CA TYR A 261 10.73 5.20 -10.51
C TYR A 261 9.62 6.21 -10.64
N HIS A 262 9.45 7.05 -9.63
CA HIS A 262 8.54 8.18 -9.69
C HIS A 262 9.17 9.44 -9.10
N TYR A 263 8.70 10.57 -9.64
CA TYR A 263 8.98 11.89 -9.12
C TYR A 263 7.66 12.61 -8.84
N GLU A 264 7.41 12.95 -7.60
CA GLU A 264 6.22 13.65 -7.14
C GLU A 264 6.54 15.14 -6.93
N TYR A 265 5.80 16.01 -7.62
CA TYR A 265 5.89 17.45 -7.49
C TYR A 265 4.67 17.98 -6.73
N TYR A 266 4.90 18.61 -5.59
CA TYR A 266 3.84 19.16 -4.76
C TYR A 266 3.26 20.45 -5.36
N THR A 267 1.93 20.49 -5.53
CA THR A 267 1.20 21.61 -6.11
C THR A 267 0.48 22.45 -5.08
N SER A 268 0.30 21.94 -3.86
CA SER A 268 -0.38 22.64 -2.76
C SER A 268 0.14 22.24 -1.39
N GLY A 269 0.05 23.17 -0.44
CA GLY A 269 0.29 22.94 1.00
C GLY A 269 1.75 22.89 1.40
N SER A 270 2.13 23.76 2.34
CA SER A 270 3.44 23.96 2.96
C SER A 270 4.60 24.32 2.00
N ASN A 271 5.60 25.00 2.53
CA ASN A 271 6.79 25.53 1.83
C ASN A 271 7.70 24.49 1.15
N LEU A 272 7.23 23.27 0.92
CA LEU A 272 7.91 22.19 0.25
C LEU A 272 7.67 22.27 -1.27
N ARG A 273 8.28 23.27 -1.92
CA ARG A 273 8.41 23.30 -3.39
C ARG A 273 9.37 22.24 -3.94
N GLU A 274 9.87 21.37 -3.07
CA GLU A 274 10.86 20.35 -3.39
C GLU A 274 10.14 19.02 -3.60
N GLY A 275 10.34 18.42 -4.76
CA GLY A 275 9.73 17.17 -5.13
C GLY A 275 10.25 15.99 -4.30
N ARG A 276 9.50 14.91 -4.31
CA ARG A 276 9.85 13.65 -3.65
C ARG A 276 10.15 12.59 -4.71
N HIS A 277 11.23 11.86 -4.51
CA HIS A 277 11.62 10.74 -5.36
C HIS A 277 11.22 9.43 -4.72
N GLY A 278 10.90 8.45 -5.53
CA GLY A 278 10.69 7.10 -5.05
C GLY A 278 11.04 6.04 -6.07
N CYS A 279 11.37 4.88 -5.54
CA CYS A 279 11.71 3.70 -6.31
C CYS A 279 10.78 2.56 -5.93
N PHE A 280 10.35 1.82 -6.95
CA PHE A 280 9.61 0.59 -6.83
C PHE A 280 10.43 -0.56 -7.38
N VAL A 281 10.51 -1.65 -6.64
CA VAL A 281 11.17 -2.88 -7.03
C VAL A 281 10.22 -4.04 -6.77
N GLY A 282 10.09 -4.94 -7.72
CA GLY A 282 9.27 -6.12 -7.58
C GLY A 282 9.91 -7.33 -8.24
N TYR A 283 9.47 -8.50 -7.81
CA TYR A 283 9.75 -9.77 -8.45
C TYR A 283 8.46 -10.59 -8.53
N GLN A 284 8.20 -11.16 -9.70
CA GLN A 284 7.05 -12.02 -9.93
C GLN A 284 7.48 -13.31 -10.61
N THR A 285 6.97 -14.44 -10.10
CA THR A 285 7.26 -15.76 -10.65
C THR A 285 6.05 -16.67 -10.56
N GLU A 286 5.94 -17.64 -11.46
CA GLU A 286 4.86 -18.62 -11.40
C GLU A 286 4.93 -19.42 -10.09
N PHE A 287 3.82 -19.45 -9.36
CA PHE A 287 3.69 -20.22 -8.15
C PHE A 287 3.01 -21.56 -8.44
N ASN A 288 3.85 -22.56 -8.85
CA ASN A 288 3.36 -23.86 -9.26
C ASN A 288 3.59 -24.90 -8.15
N VAL A 289 2.57 -25.12 -7.31
CA VAL A 289 2.63 -26.10 -6.21
C VAL A 289 2.44 -27.55 -6.71
N ASP A 290 1.84 -27.74 -7.91
CA ASP A 290 1.57 -29.07 -8.46
C ASP A 290 2.84 -29.79 -8.96
N SER A 291 3.92 -29.07 -9.25
CA SER A 291 5.18 -29.69 -9.69
C SER A 291 5.84 -30.52 -8.59
N GLN A 292 5.64 -30.17 -7.32
CA GLN A 292 6.18 -30.96 -6.20
C GLN A 292 5.36 -32.21 -5.87
N ARG A 293 4.10 -32.31 -6.27
CA ARG A 293 3.28 -33.51 -6.07
C ARG A 293 3.57 -34.60 -7.11
N ARG A 294 3.95 -34.23 -8.33
CA ARG A 294 4.29 -35.22 -9.40
C ARG A 294 5.60 -35.95 -9.18
N GLY A 295 6.52 -35.44 -8.35
CA GLY A 295 7.82 -36.08 -8.04
C GLY A 295 7.76 -37.18 -6.97
N ARG A 296 6.63 -37.38 -6.27
CA ARG A 296 6.55 -38.32 -5.13
C ARG A 296 6.00 -39.72 -5.45
N HIS A 297 5.60 -39.99 -6.69
CA HIS A 297 5.11 -41.31 -7.09
C HIS A 297 5.75 -41.79 -8.40
N GLN A 298 7.06 -41.86 -8.45
CA GLN A 298 7.69 -42.85 -9.32
C GLN A 298 7.80 -44.16 -8.55
N SER A 299 6.81 -45.01 -8.75
CA SER A 299 6.86 -46.40 -8.35
C SER A 299 8.00 -47.05 -9.11
N ILE A 300 9.09 -47.40 -8.44
CA ILE A 300 10.12 -48.27 -8.97
C ILE A 300 9.49 -49.67 -9.02
N ARG A 301 9.04 -50.09 -10.21
CA ARG A 301 8.82 -51.49 -10.50
C ARG A 301 10.21 -52.11 -10.68
N ILE A 302 10.65 -52.87 -9.68
CA ILE A 302 11.75 -53.83 -9.79
C ILE A 302 11.15 -55.06 -10.48
N LEU A 303 11.68 -55.43 -11.66
CA LEU A 303 11.48 -56.72 -12.29
C LEU A 303 12.42 -57.72 -11.62
#